data_b8051eacf3c267287d0ef63e188ba586
#
_entry.id   b8051eacf3c267287d0ef63e188ba586
#
_cell.length_a   1.000
_cell.length_b   1.000
_cell.length_c   1.000
_cell.angle_alpha   90.00
_cell.angle_beta   90.00
_cell.angle_gamma   90.00
#
_symmetry.space_group_name_H-M   'P 1'
#
loop_
_entity.id
_entity.type
_entity.pdbx_description
1 polymer ?
#
loop_
_entity_poly.entity_id
_entity_poly.type
_entity_poly.pdbx_seq_one_letter_code
_entity_poly.pdbx_strand_id
1 'polypeptide(L)'
;CITLFTIPSIIILSKSRTEIIACLFFILIGAFFLIFGHNKIKNFNEKEVLLNNYKFSILSSNISLDRHYSNSNEEEIINELIFLSNPVKNEKTIFVWPEGLFPETDLNDLQKYRSKFLETFDENHYIILGINNSKRLDNGIKYFNTLAIINNKAEILASYDKNKLV
;
A
#
# COMPACT_ATOMS: atom_id res chain seq x y z
N CYS A 1 0.37 -19.40 17.51
CA CYS A 1 0.32 -20.89 17.41
C CYS A 1 0.75 -21.59 18.68
N ILE A 2 1.85 -21.20 19.35
CA ILE A 2 2.37 -21.86 20.56
C ILE A 2 1.32 -21.87 21.70
N THR A 3 0.65 -20.75 21.93
CA THR A 3 -0.38 -20.61 22.98
C THR A 3 -1.60 -21.52 22.79
N LEU A 4 -1.98 -21.82 21.55
CA LEU A 4 -3.12 -22.71 21.25
C LEU A 4 -2.87 -24.17 21.67
N PHE A 5 -1.62 -24.61 21.66
CA PHE A 5 -1.25 -25.99 22.04
C PHE A 5 -0.82 -26.11 23.50
N THR A 6 -0.25 -25.07 24.09
CA THR A 6 0.22 -25.09 25.48
C THR A 6 -0.92 -25.03 26.49
N ILE A 7 -1.98 -24.26 26.23
CA ILE A 7 -3.12 -24.14 27.14
C ILE A 7 -3.81 -25.49 27.42
N PRO A 8 -4.24 -26.27 26.38
CA PRO A 8 -4.83 -27.58 26.60
C PRO A 8 -3.88 -28.56 27.34
N SER A 9 -2.58 -28.52 27.02
CA SER A 9 -1.60 -29.38 27.69
C SER A 9 -1.47 -29.08 29.17
N ILE A 10 -1.50 -27.83 29.58
CA ILE A 10 -1.44 -27.42 30.97
C ILE A 10 -2.71 -27.86 31.73
N ILE A 11 -3.89 -27.71 31.13
CA ILE A 11 -5.16 -28.14 31.74
C ILE A 11 -5.17 -29.66 31.99
N ILE A 12 -4.62 -30.46 31.06
CA ILE A 12 -4.60 -31.91 31.13
C ILE A 12 -3.54 -32.39 32.15
N LEU A 13 -2.37 -31.74 32.19
CA LEU A 13 -1.23 -32.19 33.02
C LEU A 13 -1.27 -31.60 34.44
N SER A 14 -1.91 -30.45 34.63
CA SER A 14 -1.92 -29.75 35.95
C SER A 14 -2.99 -30.31 36.87
N LYS A 15 -2.57 -30.58 38.12
CA LYS A 15 -3.47 -30.89 39.23
C LYS A 15 -3.69 -29.68 40.15
N SER A 16 -3.05 -28.55 39.86
CA SER A 16 -3.12 -27.32 40.67
C SER A 16 -4.30 -26.45 40.26
N ARG A 17 -5.13 -26.07 41.23
CA ARG A 17 -6.26 -25.14 40.98
C ARG A 17 -5.82 -23.77 40.45
N THR A 18 -4.66 -23.29 40.90
CA THR A 18 -4.11 -21.99 40.46
C THR A 18 -3.75 -21.99 38.98
N GLU A 19 -3.18 -23.07 38.45
CA GLU A 19 -2.80 -23.21 37.03
C GLU A 19 -4.05 -23.32 36.16
N ILE A 20 -5.08 -24.03 36.61
CA ILE A 20 -6.36 -24.13 35.90
C ILE A 20 -7.02 -22.74 35.80
N ILE A 21 -7.02 -21.97 36.90
CA ILE A 21 -7.57 -20.59 36.89
C ILE A 21 -6.77 -19.70 35.95
N ALA A 22 -5.44 -19.78 35.92
CA ALA A 22 -4.60 -19.03 35.01
C ALA A 22 -4.92 -19.38 33.54
N CYS A 23 -5.09 -20.65 33.20
CA CYS A 23 -5.48 -21.08 31.87
C CYS A 23 -6.85 -20.54 31.45
N LEU A 24 -7.85 -20.59 32.36
CA LEU A 24 -9.17 -20.01 32.06
C LEU A 24 -9.09 -18.51 31.83
N PHE A 25 -8.26 -17.79 32.56
CA PHE A 25 -8.02 -16.36 32.36
C PHE A 25 -7.45 -16.06 30.99
N PHE A 26 -6.45 -16.83 30.50
CA PHE A 26 -5.90 -16.69 29.16
C PHE A 26 -6.92 -17.01 28.05
N ILE A 27 -7.77 -18.01 28.26
CA ILE A 27 -8.86 -18.34 27.33
C ILE A 27 -9.85 -17.16 27.24
N LEU A 28 -10.21 -16.55 28.37
CA LEU A 28 -11.09 -15.37 28.40
C LEU A 28 -10.48 -14.17 27.69
N ILE A 29 -9.18 -13.92 27.86
CA ILE A 29 -8.47 -12.88 27.15
C ILE A 29 -8.52 -13.15 25.61
N GLY A 30 -8.25 -14.37 25.20
CA GLY A 30 -8.33 -14.77 23.79
C GLY A 30 -9.72 -14.55 23.21
N ALA A 31 -10.77 -14.98 23.91
CA ALA A 31 -12.15 -14.76 23.51
C ALA A 31 -12.50 -13.26 23.43
N PHE A 32 -12.04 -12.47 24.39
CA PHE A 32 -12.22 -11.01 24.36
C PHE A 32 -11.61 -10.38 23.11
N PHE A 33 -10.37 -10.73 22.76
CA PHE A 33 -9.73 -10.20 21.55
C PHE A 33 -10.42 -10.65 20.27
N LEU A 34 -10.95 -11.87 20.21
CA LEU A 34 -11.73 -12.35 19.07
C LEU A 34 -13.02 -11.54 18.89
N ILE A 35 -13.76 -11.33 19.98
CA ILE A 35 -15.01 -10.55 19.95
C ILE A 35 -14.72 -9.09 19.61
N PHE A 36 -13.68 -8.51 20.25
CA PHE A 36 -13.25 -7.14 19.97
C PHE A 36 -12.82 -6.96 18.51
N GLY A 37 -12.00 -7.87 17.99
CA GLY A 37 -11.55 -7.86 16.59
C GLY A 37 -12.72 -7.98 15.61
N HIS A 38 -13.63 -8.93 15.87
CA HIS A 38 -14.84 -9.12 15.05
C HIS A 38 -15.70 -7.84 15.00
N ASN A 39 -15.95 -7.22 16.15
CA ASN A 39 -16.72 -5.98 16.24
C ASN A 39 -16.01 -4.81 15.54
N LYS A 40 -14.67 -4.75 15.62
CA LYS A 40 -13.89 -3.72 14.89
C LYS A 40 -13.99 -3.89 13.39
N ILE A 41 -13.87 -5.12 12.88
CA ILE A 41 -14.00 -5.42 11.44
C ILE A 41 -15.41 -5.07 10.97
N LYS A 42 -16.46 -5.47 11.71
CA LYS A 42 -17.83 -5.14 11.38
C LYS A 42 -18.05 -3.62 11.30
N ASN A 43 -17.61 -2.88 12.33
CA ASN A 43 -17.75 -1.42 12.36
C ASN A 43 -16.89 -0.72 11.27
N PHE A 44 -15.78 -1.32 10.84
CA PHE A 44 -14.97 -0.82 9.73
C PHE A 44 -15.74 -0.96 8.41
N ASN A 45 -16.29 -2.14 8.14
CA ASN A 45 -17.05 -2.39 6.92
C ASN A 45 -18.29 -1.49 6.82
N GLU A 46 -18.98 -1.21 7.95
CA GLU A 46 -20.13 -0.29 7.97
C GLU A 46 -19.69 1.18 7.70
N LYS A 47 -18.47 1.57 8.08
CA LYS A 47 -17.93 2.92 7.81
C LYS A 47 -17.36 3.08 6.40
N GLU A 48 -16.88 2.01 5.79
CA GLU A 48 -16.33 2.02 4.42
C GLU A 48 -17.38 2.48 3.39
N VAL A 49 -18.65 2.20 3.64
CA VAL A 49 -19.77 2.68 2.82
C VAL A 49 -19.87 4.22 2.77
N LEU A 50 -19.21 4.93 3.68
CA LEU A 50 -19.20 6.40 3.76
C LEU A 50 -18.00 7.09 3.11
N LEU A 51 -16.97 6.36 2.69
CA LEU A 51 -15.83 6.91 1.96
C LEU A 51 -16.12 6.95 0.46
N ASN A 52 -16.90 7.96 0.08
CA ASN A 52 -17.01 8.52 -1.28
C ASN A 52 -16.67 7.61 -2.46
N ASN A 53 -17.46 6.55 -2.71
CA ASN A 53 -17.57 5.87 -4.02
C ASN A 53 -16.26 5.64 -4.83
N TYR A 54 -15.07 5.74 -4.24
CA TYR A 54 -13.82 5.42 -4.90
C TYR A 54 -13.46 3.95 -4.70
N LYS A 55 -13.16 3.29 -5.80
CA LYS A 55 -12.55 1.96 -5.84
C LYS A 55 -11.04 2.08 -5.68
N PHE A 56 -10.41 1.23 -4.89
CA PHE A 56 -8.96 1.10 -4.85
C PHE A 56 -8.53 -0.09 -5.70
N SER A 57 -7.62 0.15 -6.63
CA SER A 57 -6.98 -0.88 -7.45
C SER A 57 -5.49 -0.93 -7.11
N ILE A 58 -5.08 -1.94 -6.36
CA ILE A 58 -3.67 -2.12 -5.97
C ILE A 58 -3.02 -3.01 -7.01
N LEU A 59 -1.98 -2.49 -7.68
CA LEU A 59 -1.25 -3.21 -8.70
C LEU A 59 -0.13 -4.03 -8.05
N SER A 60 -0.04 -5.30 -8.45
CA SER A 60 1.10 -6.15 -8.17
C SER A 60 1.78 -6.46 -9.50
N SER A 61 2.85 -5.73 -9.80
CA SER A 61 3.66 -6.00 -10.98
C SER A 61 4.60 -7.18 -10.69
N ASN A 62 4.67 -8.14 -11.61
CA ASN A 62 5.65 -9.22 -11.55
C ASN A 62 7.00 -8.77 -12.15
N ILE A 63 7.41 -7.54 -11.85
CA ILE A 63 8.66 -6.96 -12.35
C ILE A 63 9.80 -7.59 -11.57
N SER A 64 10.63 -8.35 -12.26
CA SER A 64 11.83 -8.98 -11.67
C SER A 64 12.79 -7.90 -11.16
N LEU A 65 13.41 -8.15 -10.00
CA LEU A 65 14.47 -7.31 -9.44
C LEU A 65 15.67 -7.16 -10.38
N ASP A 66 15.88 -8.13 -11.28
CA ASP A 66 16.94 -8.07 -12.29
C ASP A 66 16.79 -6.88 -13.25
N ARG A 67 15.58 -6.34 -13.41
CA ARG A 67 15.33 -5.11 -14.19
C ARG A 67 15.92 -3.86 -13.53
N HIS A 68 16.15 -3.84 -12.24
CA HIS A 68 16.86 -2.75 -11.56
C HIS A 68 18.34 -2.67 -11.93
N TYR A 69 18.90 -3.77 -12.43
CA TYR A 69 20.31 -3.88 -12.81
C TYR A 69 20.54 -3.88 -14.33
N SER A 70 19.50 -4.10 -15.11
CA SER A 70 19.53 -3.96 -16.57
C SER A 70 18.98 -2.58 -16.95
N ASN A 71 19.53 -1.93 -18.00
CA ASN A 71 18.99 -0.67 -18.57
C ASN A 71 17.53 -0.87 -19.04
N SER A 72 16.62 -1.06 -18.10
CA SER A 72 15.21 -1.23 -18.38
C SER A 72 14.65 0.09 -18.84
N ASN A 73 14.00 0.06 -20.01
CA ASN A 73 13.37 1.23 -20.60
C ASN A 73 12.21 1.66 -19.67
N GLU A 74 12.35 2.81 -19.00
CA GLU A 74 11.29 3.39 -18.13
C GLU A 74 9.94 3.45 -18.84
N GLU A 75 9.96 3.71 -20.14
CA GLU A 75 8.76 3.77 -20.95
C GLU A 75 8.02 2.44 -21.01
N GLU A 76 8.73 1.32 -21.03
CA GLU A 76 8.14 -0.02 -20.97
C GLU A 76 7.47 -0.28 -19.62
N ILE A 77 8.12 0.13 -18.53
CA ILE A 77 7.55 0.00 -17.17
C ILE A 77 6.26 0.79 -17.05
N ILE A 78 6.24 2.03 -17.53
CA ILE A 78 5.03 2.88 -17.50
C ILE A 78 3.92 2.28 -18.36
N ASN A 79 4.24 1.79 -19.55
CA ASN A 79 3.25 1.14 -20.42
C ASN A 79 2.68 -0.13 -19.76
N GLU A 80 3.51 -0.93 -19.09
CA GLU A 80 3.06 -2.12 -18.34
C GLU A 80 2.13 -1.74 -17.20
N LEU A 81 2.48 -0.71 -16.40
CA LEU A 81 1.65 -0.24 -15.29
C LEU A 81 0.32 0.35 -15.76
N ILE A 82 0.33 1.11 -16.84
CA ILE A 82 -0.88 1.62 -17.49
C ILE A 82 -1.75 0.46 -17.96
N PHE A 83 -1.17 -0.54 -18.61
CA PHE A 83 -1.89 -1.73 -19.07
C PHE A 83 -2.49 -2.52 -17.89
N LEU A 84 -1.72 -2.76 -16.84
CA LEU A 84 -2.17 -3.48 -15.63
C LEU A 84 -3.25 -2.69 -14.86
N SER A 85 -3.23 -1.37 -14.93
CA SER A 85 -4.26 -0.52 -14.29
C SER A 85 -5.64 -0.76 -14.88
N ASN A 86 -5.73 -1.05 -16.19
CA ASN A 86 -6.97 -1.36 -16.92
C ASN A 86 -8.16 -0.49 -16.47
N PRO A 87 -8.06 0.86 -16.57
CA PRO A 87 -9.07 1.77 -16.03
C PRO A 87 -10.40 1.65 -16.74
N VAL A 88 -11.49 1.70 -16.00
CA VAL A 88 -12.85 1.76 -16.53
C VAL A 88 -13.30 3.21 -16.55
N LYS A 89 -13.64 3.74 -17.73
CA LYS A 89 -14.07 5.12 -17.88
C LYS A 89 -15.28 5.44 -17.02
N ASN A 90 -15.27 6.64 -16.42
CA ASN A 90 -16.29 7.15 -15.50
C ASN A 90 -16.39 6.40 -14.15
N GLU A 91 -15.57 5.38 -13.89
CA GLU A 91 -15.49 4.75 -12.57
C GLU A 91 -14.48 5.51 -11.72
N LYS A 92 -14.89 5.96 -10.53
CA LYS A 92 -13.98 6.64 -9.60
C LYS A 92 -12.97 5.64 -9.03
N THR A 93 -11.74 5.66 -9.51
CA THR A 93 -10.72 4.68 -9.12
C THR A 93 -9.41 5.36 -8.70
N ILE A 94 -8.86 4.88 -7.60
CA ILE A 94 -7.52 5.22 -7.12
C ILE A 94 -6.63 4.00 -7.37
N PHE A 95 -5.68 4.15 -8.27
CA PHE A 95 -4.68 3.13 -8.57
C PHE A 95 -3.50 3.29 -7.63
N VAL A 96 -3.06 2.20 -7.00
CA VAL A 96 -1.86 2.18 -6.16
C VAL A 96 -0.80 1.39 -6.88
N TRP A 97 0.21 2.10 -7.38
CA TRP A 97 1.34 1.51 -8.07
C TRP A 97 2.43 1.10 -7.09
N PRO A 98 3.17 0.00 -7.36
CA PRO A 98 4.24 -0.47 -6.48
C PRO A 98 5.35 0.57 -6.30
N GLU A 99 6.00 0.56 -5.13
CA GLU A 99 7.19 1.38 -4.86
C GLU A 99 8.43 0.81 -5.57
N GLY A 100 9.38 1.69 -5.91
CA GLY A 100 10.70 1.30 -6.40
C GLY A 100 10.75 0.90 -7.88
N LEU A 101 9.73 1.15 -8.67
CA LEU A 101 9.71 0.80 -10.09
C LEU A 101 10.48 1.78 -10.98
N PHE A 102 10.77 2.97 -10.48
CA PHE A 102 11.40 4.06 -11.22
C PHE A 102 12.71 4.49 -10.54
N PRO A 103 13.79 3.68 -10.61
CA PRO A 103 15.01 3.96 -9.85
C PRO A 103 15.74 5.24 -10.34
N GLU A 104 15.58 5.58 -11.62
CA GLU A 104 16.26 6.73 -12.24
C GLU A 104 15.32 7.89 -12.58
N THR A 105 13.99 7.70 -12.45
CA THR A 105 13.00 8.74 -12.80
C THR A 105 12.76 9.65 -11.61
N ASP A 106 12.85 10.95 -11.84
CA ASP A 106 12.40 11.97 -10.88
C ASP A 106 10.90 12.23 -11.03
N LEU A 107 10.25 12.57 -9.92
CA LEU A 107 8.81 12.87 -9.90
C LEU A 107 8.41 13.94 -10.93
N ASN A 108 9.28 14.94 -11.14
CA ASN A 108 9.02 16.01 -12.12
C ASN A 108 9.11 15.52 -13.57
N ASP A 109 9.83 14.43 -13.83
CA ASP A 109 9.99 13.88 -15.17
C ASP A 109 8.77 13.11 -15.66
N LEU A 110 7.82 12.77 -14.76
CA LEU A 110 6.58 12.09 -15.14
C LEU A 110 5.75 12.87 -16.15
N GLN A 111 5.93 14.20 -16.22
CA GLN A 111 5.24 15.04 -17.20
C GLN A 111 5.56 14.67 -18.67
N LYS A 112 6.71 14.04 -18.94
CA LYS A 112 7.07 13.55 -20.27
C LYS A 112 6.10 12.46 -20.78
N TYR A 113 5.41 11.77 -19.88
CA TYR A 113 4.44 10.73 -20.19
C TYR A 113 2.98 11.20 -20.17
N ARG A 114 2.73 12.51 -20.04
CA ARG A 114 1.39 13.10 -19.94
C ARG A 114 0.41 12.63 -21.02
N SER A 115 0.87 12.51 -22.28
CA SER A 115 0.01 12.04 -23.38
C SER A 115 -0.55 10.65 -23.13
N LYS A 116 0.29 9.72 -22.67
CA LYS A 116 -0.11 8.33 -22.35
C LYS A 116 -1.11 8.26 -21.21
N PHE A 117 -0.93 9.10 -20.19
CA PHE A 117 -1.87 9.19 -19.07
C PHE A 117 -3.23 9.72 -19.56
N LEU A 118 -3.27 10.77 -20.36
CA LEU A 118 -4.50 11.34 -20.91
C LEU A 118 -5.27 10.39 -21.83
N GLU A 119 -4.57 9.54 -22.58
CA GLU A 119 -5.19 8.56 -23.49
C GLU A 119 -5.91 7.46 -22.71
N THR A 120 -5.39 7.11 -21.51
CA THR A 120 -5.83 5.94 -20.75
C THR A 120 -6.71 6.29 -19.57
N PHE A 121 -6.34 7.31 -18.80
CA PHE A 121 -7.04 7.70 -17.57
C PHE A 121 -7.95 8.91 -17.83
N ASP A 122 -9.08 8.95 -17.12
CA ASP A 122 -9.99 10.10 -17.11
C ASP A 122 -9.90 10.90 -15.79
N GLU A 123 -10.71 11.94 -15.65
CA GLU A 123 -10.72 12.84 -14.49
C GLU A 123 -11.15 12.19 -13.15
N ASN A 124 -11.74 10.98 -13.23
CA ASN A 124 -12.14 10.21 -12.05
C ASN A 124 -11.02 9.29 -11.54
N HIS A 125 -9.88 9.27 -12.22
CA HIS A 125 -8.75 8.40 -11.91
C HIS A 125 -7.63 9.16 -11.23
N TYR A 126 -7.13 8.60 -10.13
CA TYR A 126 -5.95 9.06 -9.41
C TYR A 126 -4.95 7.93 -9.29
N ILE A 127 -3.67 8.27 -9.26
CA ILE A 127 -2.59 7.29 -9.14
C ILE A 127 -1.74 7.67 -7.94
N ILE A 128 -1.53 6.72 -7.03
CA ILE A 128 -0.61 6.80 -5.90
C ILE A 128 0.63 5.99 -6.28
N LEU A 129 1.82 6.59 -6.20
CA LEU A 129 3.07 5.92 -6.53
C LEU A 129 4.21 6.36 -5.63
N GLY A 130 5.17 5.45 -5.39
CA GLY A 130 6.45 5.75 -4.75
C GLY A 130 7.51 6.02 -5.81
N ILE A 131 8.17 7.18 -5.76
CA ILE A 131 9.13 7.64 -6.77
C ILE A 131 10.20 8.52 -6.15
N ASN A 132 11.36 8.62 -6.82
CA ASN A 132 12.41 9.55 -6.43
C ASN A 132 11.98 11.00 -6.72
N ASN A 133 12.40 11.92 -5.86
CA ASN A 133 12.17 13.35 -6.02
C ASN A 133 13.43 14.11 -5.65
N SER A 134 13.95 14.90 -6.56
CA SER A 134 15.11 15.75 -6.34
C SER A 134 14.69 17.19 -6.07
N LYS A 135 15.23 17.77 -5.01
CA LYS A 135 15.01 19.18 -4.65
C LYS A 135 16.33 19.93 -4.59
N ARG A 136 16.36 21.08 -5.25
CA ARG A 136 17.49 22.01 -5.15
C ARG A 136 17.34 22.82 -3.87
N LEU A 137 18.30 22.67 -2.98
CA LEU A 137 18.44 23.45 -1.75
C LEU A 137 19.71 24.33 -1.85
N ASP A 138 19.86 25.29 -0.93
CA ASP A 138 21.03 26.18 -0.90
C ASP A 138 22.37 25.44 -0.84
N ASN A 139 22.38 24.23 -0.28
CA ASN A 139 23.55 23.37 -0.11
C ASN A 139 23.71 22.31 -1.21
N GLY A 140 22.94 22.37 -2.31
CA GLY A 140 23.01 21.40 -3.42
C GLY A 140 21.70 20.68 -3.71
N ILE A 141 21.78 19.58 -4.45
CA ILE A 141 20.63 18.75 -4.79
C ILE A 141 20.45 17.67 -3.72
N LYS A 142 19.26 17.56 -3.16
CA LYS A 142 18.88 16.51 -2.22
C LYS A 142 17.83 15.58 -2.84
N TYR A 143 18.05 14.29 -2.69
CA TYR A 143 17.15 13.24 -3.19
C TYR A 143 16.29 12.70 -2.06
N PHE A 144 15.02 12.46 -2.36
CA PHE A 144 14.02 11.92 -1.45
C PHE A 144 13.33 10.72 -2.10
N ASN A 145 12.94 9.76 -1.29
CA ASN A 145 11.93 8.78 -1.66
C ASN A 145 10.57 9.38 -1.31
N THR A 146 9.72 9.59 -2.31
CA THR A 146 8.49 10.37 -2.20
C THR A 146 7.29 9.53 -2.56
N LEU A 147 6.26 9.55 -1.72
CA LEU A 147 4.93 9.10 -2.09
C LEU A 147 4.22 10.27 -2.76
N ALA A 148 3.74 10.08 -3.98
CA ALA A 148 3.01 11.09 -4.72
C ALA A 148 1.62 10.62 -5.13
N ILE A 149 0.69 11.58 -5.23
CA ILE A 149 -0.63 11.39 -5.83
C ILE A 149 -0.68 12.26 -7.08
N ILE A 150 -0.97 11.64 -8.21
CA ILE A 150 -1.10 12.33 -9.49
C ILE A 150 -2.49 12.11 -10.11
N ASN A 151 -2.90 13.03 -10.97
CA ASN A 151 -4.12 12.92 -11.77
C ASN A 151 -3.85 12.32 -13.17
N ASN A 152 -4.88 12.24 -13.98
CA ASN A 152 -4.81 11.77 -15.39
C ASN A 152 -3.94 12.63 -16.31
N LYS A 153 -3.49 13.80 -15.87
CA LYS A 153 -2.57 14.69 -16.61
C LYS A 153 -1.13 14.57 -16.13
N ALA A 154 -0.85 13.56 -15.26
CA ALA A 154 0.41 13.43 -14.55
C ALA A 154 0.77 14.67 -13.69
N GLU A 155 -0.22 15.49 -13.30
CA GLU A 155 -0.01 16.62 -12.41
C GLU A 155 0.02 16.13 -10.96
N ILE A 156 0.98 16.61 -10.19
CA ILE A 156 1.17 16.25 -8.79
C ILE A 156 0.12 16.99 -7.95
N LEU A 157 -0.79 16.24 -7.33
CA LEU A 157 -1.83 16.77 -6.46
C LEU A 157 -1.35 16.88 -5.01
N ALA A 158 -0.58 15.90 -4.58
CA ALA A 158 0.04 15.86 -3.25
C ALA A 158 1.33 15.02 -3.29
N SER A 159 2.27 15.35 -2.43
CA SER A 159 3.48 14.57 -2.26
C SER A 159 3.96 14.57 -0.81
N TYR A 160 4.54 13.46 -0.38
CA TYR A 160 5.14 13.30 0.95
C TYR A 160 6.53 12.67 0.82
N ASP A 161 7.54 13.40 1.27
CA ASP A 161 8.93 12.93 1.28
C ASP A 161 9.17 12.08 2.53
N LYS A 162 9.74 10.91 2.36
CA LYS A 162 10.09 10.00 3.47
C LYS A 162 11.20 10.62 4.32
N ASN A 163 10.93 10.85 5.60
CA ASN A 163 11.88 11.55 6.50
C ASN A 163 13.05 10.68 6.98
N LYS A 164 12.87 9.36 7.02
CA LYS A 164 13.91 8.39 7.39
C LYS A 164 13.92 7.26 6.37
N LEU A 165 15.07 7.01 5.78
CA LEU A 165 15.37 5.78 5.08
C LEU A 165 15.71 4.73 6.16
N VAL A 166 15.04 3.59 6.10
CA VAL A 166 15.33 2.45 6.99
C VAL A 166 16.46 1.66 6.40
#